data_e7355f067802fe6c68075be5cbc4ad7b
#
_entry.id   e7355f067802fe6c68075be5cbc4ad7b
#
_cell.length_a   1.000
_cell.length_b   1.000
_cell.length_c   1.000
_cell.angle_alpha   90.00
_cell.angle_beta   90.00
_cell.angle_gamma   90.00
#
_symmetry.space_group_name_H-M   'P 1'
#
loop_
_entity.id
_entity.type
_entity.pdbx_description
1 polymer ?
#
loop_
_entity_poly.entity_id
_entity_poly.type
_entity_poly.pdbx_seq_one_letter_code
_entity_poly.pdbx_strand_id
1 'polypeptide(L)'
;MLFGDYNPSGRLPVSFPQVSGQQPYYYNHPRTGRPELPDMSEFKARWREIANAPLYPFGHGIGYTTFAYGQPRLSSMRLGWNDTL
;
A
#
# COMPACT_ATOMS: atom_id res chain seq x y z
N MET A 1 4.73 20.16 15.25
CA MET A 1 4.75 18.72 14.93
C MET A 1 5.17 17.89 16.14
N LEU A 2 6.36 18.08 16.73
CA LEU A 2 6.83 17.29 17.89
C LEU A 2 5.93 17.38 19.14
N PHE A 3 5.23 18.49 19.33
CA PHE A 3 4.37 18.73 20.50
C PHE A 3 2.87 18.55 20.21
N GLY A 4 2.51 18.02 19.05
CA GLY A 4 1.13 17.74 18.71
C GLY A 4 0.33 18.91 18.11
N ASP A 5 0.90 20.09 18.00
CA ASP A 5 0.21 21.28 17.44
C ASP A 5 -0.17 21.12 15.96
N TYR A 6 0.49 20.21 15.28
CA TYR A 6 0.25 19.90 13.88
C TYR A 6 0.31 18.39 13.63
N ASN A 7 -0.72 17.84 13.01
CA ASN A 7 -0.78 16.44 12.64
C ASN A 7 0.08 16.17 11.39
N PRO A 8 1.06 15.25 11.45
CA PRO A 8 1.83 14.88 10.27
C PRO A 8 0.92 14.29 9.18
N SER A 9 0.97 14.85 7.99
CA SER A 9 0.14 14.44 6.85
C SER A 9 0.93 13.81 5.71
N GLY A 10 2.27 13.92 5.75
CA GLY A 10 3.14 13.34 4.74
C GLY A 10 3.03 11.81 4.65
N ARG A 11 3.09 11.29 3.43
CA ARG A 11 3.12 9.87 3.12
C ARG A 11 4.35 9.54 2.30
N LEU A 12 4.86 8.32 2.43
CA LEU A 12 6.02 7.90 1.67
C LEU A 12 5.68 7.82 0.18
N PRO A 13 6.44 8.50 -0.70
CA PRO A 13 6.26 8.42 -2.14
C PRO A 13 6.97 7.21 -2.78
N VAL A 14 7.62 6.40 -1.97
CA VAL A 14 8.32 5.17 -2.39
C VAL A 14 8.16 4.09 -1.32
N SER A 15 8.31 2.83 -1.71
CA SER A 15 8.41 1.73 -0.75
C SER A 15 9.84 1.62 -0.22
N PHE A 16 10.00 1.37 1.06
CA PHE A 16 11.29 1.11 1.68
C PHE A 16 11.51 -0.40 1.81
N PRO A 17 12.59 -0.95 1.28
CA PRO A 17 12.92 -2.36 1.43
C PRO A 17 13.33 -2.69 2.86
N GLN A 18 13.20 -3.95 3.25
CA GLN A 18 13.71 -4.45 4.54
C GLN A 18 15.24 -4.56 4.52
N VAL A 19 15.80 -4.97 3.39
CA VAL A 19 17.23 -5.09 3.15
C VAL A 19 17.58 -4.63 1.74
N SER A 20 18.82 -4.23 1.53
CA SER A 20 19.31 -3.75 0.23
C SER A 20 19.11 -4.77 -0.91
N GLY A 21 19.18 -6.06 -0.61
CA GLY A 21 18.97 -7.13 -1.59
C GLY A 21 17.55 -7.22 -2.15
N GLN A 22 16.56 -6.52 -1.55
CA GLN A 22 15.21 -6.45 -2.10
C GLN A 22 15.07 -5.42 -3.23
N GLN A 23 16.05 -4.60 -3.48
CA GLN A 23 15.96 -3.58 -4.52
C GLN A 23 16.10 -4.16 -5.93
N PRO A 24 15.34 -3.66 -6.93
CA PRO A 24 14.33 -2.59 -6.83
C PRO A 24 13.00 -3.10 -6.24
N TYR A 25 12.44 -2.35 -5.30
CA TYR A 25 11.14 -2.64 -4.70
C TYR A 25 10.17 -1.47 -4.93
N TYR A 26 9.13 -1.69 -5.72
CA TYR A 26 8.12 -0.67 -6.06
C TYR A 26 6.70 -1.21 -5.89
N TYR A 27 5.77 -0.33 -5.54
CA TYR A 27 4.40 -0.71 -5.16
C TYR A 27 3.59 -1.37 -6.29
N ASN A 28 3.87 -1.00 -7.53
CA ASN A 28 3.16 -1.51 -8.71
C ASN A 28 3.83 -2.75 -9.33
N HIS A 29 4.60 -3.49 -8.54
CA HIS A 29 5.22 -4.70 -9.00
C HIS A 29 4.15 -5.74 -9.40
N PRO A 30 4.09 -6.17 -10.67
CA PRO A 30 3.09 -7.12 -11.12
C PRO A 30 3.36 -8.51 -10.53
N ARG A 31 2.30 -9.23 -10.23
CA ARG A 31 2.38 -10.63 -9.82
C ARG A 31 2.67 -11.49 -11.04
N THR A 32 3.93 -11.73 -11.31
CA THR A 32 4.40 -12.54 -12.44
C THR A 32 4.99 -13.87 -11.97
N GLY A 33 5.02 -14.86 -12.86
CA GLY A 33 5.59 -16.16 -12.57
C GLY A 33 4.79 -16.95 -11.52
N ARG A 34 5.44 -17.28 -10.42
CA ARG A 34 4.85 -18.05 -9.31
C ARG A 34 4.71 -17.17 -8.08
N PRO A 35 3.62 -16.40 -7.93
CA PRO A 35 3.44 -15.52 -6.79
C PRO A 35 3.33 -16.32 -5.49
N GLU A 36 3.65 -15.67 -4.38
CA GLU A 36 3.45 -16.24 -3.07
C GLU A 36 1.95 -16.33 -2.76
N LEU A 37 1.48 -17.55 -2.54
CA LEU A 37 0.12 -17.87 -2.10
C LEU A 37 0.19 -18.65 -0.79
N PRO A 38 -0.80 -18.53 0.10
CA PRO A 38 -0.78 -19.19 1.41
C PRO A 38 -0.56 -20.71 1.37
N ASP A 39 -1.12 -21.36 0.36
CA ASP A 39 -1.21 -22.81 0.27
C ASP A 39 -0.03 -23.45 -0.51
N MET A 40 0.87 -22.64 -1.06
CA MET A 40 1.99 -23.14 -1.85
C MET A 40 3.26 -23.24 -1.00
N SER A 41 3.78 -24.45 -0.83
CA SER A 41 4.94 -24.69 0.05
C SER A 41 6.28 -24.32 -0.57
N GLU A 42 6.49 -24.60 -1.88
CA GLU A 42 7.78 -24.45 -2.54
C GLU A 42 7.66 -23.84 -3.94
N PHE A 43 8.81 -23.49 -4.55
CA PHE A 43 8.90 -22.93 -5.92
C PHE A 43 8.14 -21.63 -6.14
N LYS A 44 8.15 -20.75 -5.14
CA LYS A 44 7.54 -19.41 -5.20
C LYS A 44 8.57 -18.36 -5.58
N ALA A 45 8.11 -17.29 -6.21
CA ALA A 45 8.90 -16.07 -6.41
C ALA A 45 8.96 -15.29 -5.08
N ARG A 46 9.92 -15.62 -4.23
CA ARG A 46 10.10 -14.99 -2.91
C ARG A 46 11.56 -14.87 -2.52
N TRP A 47 11.84 -13.94 -1.62
CA TRP A 47 13.07 -13.97 -0.84
C TRP A 47 12.98 -15.09 0.20
N ARG A 48 14.06 -15.81 0.42
CA ARG A 48 14.04 -16.95 1.33
C ARG A 48 14.09 -16.55 2.79
N GLU A 49 14.86 -15.52 3.11
CA GLU A 49 15.20 -15.13 4.48
C GLU A 49 14.33 -14.00 5.02
N ILE A 50 13.58 -13.33 4.17
CA ILE A 50 12.76 -12.18 4.52
C ILE A 50 11.40 -12.27 3.84
N ALA A 51 10.43 -11.57 4.41
CA ALA A 51 9.09 -11.51 3.83
C ALA A 51 9.07 -10.78 2.48
N ASN A 52 8.13 -11.14 1.61
CA ASN A 52 7.85 -10.47 0.34
C ASN A 52 7.09 -9.14 0.52
N ALA A 53 7.32 -8.47 1.63
CA ALA A 53 6.70 -7.19 1.95
C ALA A 53 7.78 -6.12 2.13
N PRO A 54 7.49 -4.86 1.87
CA PRO A 54 8.43 -3.78 2.19
C PRO A 54 8.50 -3.56 3.71
N LEU A 55 9.55 -2.91 4.18
CA LEU A 55 9.61 -2.40 5.55
C LEU A 55 8.52 -1.34 5.76
N TYR A 56 8.45 -0.37 4.84
CA TYR A 56 7.37 0.62 4.77
C TYR A 56 6.84 0.68 3.33
N PRO A 57 5.55 0.42 3.10
CA PRO A 57 4.99 0.47 1.75
C PRO A 57 4.84 1.92 1.24
N PHE A 58 4.70 2.06 -0.06
CA PHE A 58 4.25 3.30 -0.67
C PHE A 58 2.96 3.80 0.01
N GLY A 59 2.89 5.09 0.29
CA GLY A 59 1.77 5.70 1.00
C GLY A 59 1.78 5.50 2.52
N HIS A 60 2.79 4.83 3.08
CA HIS A 60 2.92 4.69 4.53
C HIS A 60 3.12 6.04 5.20
N GLY A 61 2.47 6.21 6.34
CA GLY A 61 2.63 7.37 7.20
C GLY A 61 1.82 7.19 8.47
N ILE A 62 2.31 7.74 9.55
CA ILE A 62 1.68 7.72 10.87
C ILE A 62 1.34 9.15 11.26
N GLY A 63 0.12 9.38 11.71
CA GLY A 63 -0.34 10.63 12.26
C GLY A 63 -0.83 10.46 13.70
N TYR A 64 -1.23 11.56 14.32
CA TYR A 64 -1.80 11.58 15.68
C TYR A 64 -3.31 11.31 15.69
N THR A 65 -3.93 11.27 14.51
CA THR A 65 -5.38 11.10 14.36
C THR A 65 -5.71 9.76 13.72
N THR A 66 -6.91 9.27 13.98
CA THR A 66 -7.49 8.09 13.33
C THR A 66 -8.62 8.53 12.41
N PHE A 67 -8.85 7.76 11.35
CA PHE A 67 -9.92 7.98 10.37
C PHE A 67 -10.90 6.82 10.41
N ALA A 68 -12.19 7.14 10.48
CA ALA A 68 -13.25 6.18 10.28
C ALA A 68 -13.89 6.40 8.91
N TYR A 69 -13.93 5.35 8.11
CA TYR A 69 -14.53 5.41 6.77
C TYR A 69 -15.96 4.90 6.84
N GLY A 70 -16.91 5.73 6.45
CA GLY A 70 -18.31 5.33 6.28
C GLY A 70 -18.55 4.63 4.95
N GLN A 71 -19.76 4.12 4.78
CA GLN A 71 -20.18 3.58 3.49
C GLN A 71 -20.29 4.71 2.45
N PRO A 72 -19.70 4.55 1.25
CA PRO A 72 -19.83 5.53 0.20
C PRO A 72 -21.30 5.63 -0.25
N ARG A 73 -21.77 6.85 -0.47
CA ARG A 73 -23.12 7.10 -1.01
C ARG A 73 -22.98 7.84 -2.33
N LEU A 74 -23.54 7.29 -3.37
CA LEU A 74 -23.59 7.92 -4.67
C LEU A 74 -24.90 8.68 -4.82
N SER A 75 -24.87 9.85 -5.45
CA SER A 75 -26.06 10.62 -5.78
C SER A 75 -26.91 9.92 -6.87
N SER A 76 -26.25 9.16 -7.74
CA SER A 76 -26.90 8.34 -8.78
C SER A 76 -26.11 7.06 -9.00
N MET A 77 -26.82 5.97 -9.29
CA MET A 77 -26.24 4.68 -9.69
C MET A 77 -25.97 4.59 -11.19
N ARG A 78 -26.43 5.55 -11.95
CA ARG A 78 -26.24 5.63 -13.42
C ARG A 78 -25.80 7.03 -13.78
N LEU A 79 -24.76 7.12 -14.59
CA LEU A 79 -24.22 8.37 -15.13
C LEU A 79 -24.39 8.37 -16.64
N GLY A 80 -24.96 9.43 -17.19
CA GLY A 80 -24.86 9.75 -18.61
C GLY A 80 -23.49 10.33 -18.95
N TRP A 81 -23.17 10.46 -20.23
CA TRP A 81 -21.86 10.93 -20.70
C TRP A 81 -21.48 12.34 -20.23
N ASN A 82 -22.47 13.17 -19.90
CA ASN A 82 -22.28 14.57 -19.48
C ASN A 82 -22.68 14.82 -18.02
N ASP A 83 -22.95 13.76 -17.26
CA ASP A 83 -23.37 13.88 -15.87
C ASP A 83 -22.18 13.91 -14.92
N THR A 84 -22.36 14.53 -13.76
CA THR A 84 -21.41 14.54 -12.65
C THR A 84 -22.04 13.83 -11.45
N LEU A 85 -21.23 13.08 -10.72
CA LEU A 85 -21.61 12.48 -9.43
C LEU A 85 -21.47 13.47 -8.30
#